data_69939a8f0057c10bf5a4fe003935883b
#
_entry.id   69939a8f0057c10bf5a4fe003935883b
#
_cell.length_a   1.000
_cell.length_b   1.000
_cell.length_c   1.000
_cell.angle_alpha   90.00
_cell.angle_beta   90.00
_cell.angle_gamma   90.00
#
_symmetry.space_group_name_H-M   'P 1'
#
loop_
_entity.id
_entity.type
_entity.pdbx_description
1 polymer ?
#
loop_
_entity_poly.entity_id
_entity_poly.type
_entity_poly.pdbx_seq_one_letter_code
_entity_poly.pdbx_strand_id
1 'polypeptide(L)'
;MLRAIIGFVLDDVGDWTARLSCGHAQHVRHHPPFESRPWVTTAEGRAERLGLMLECVRCDRMELPDHFVAFRRTPVFTADSIPAGLRANHSTATGTWARIVVTEGTLRYRLSDLGVDVQLSPRKEGVIVPEAPHSVDPARDVRFYVEFYRAPDRPER
;
A
#
# COMPACT_ATOMS: atom_id res chain seq x y z
N MET A 1 5.61 3.37 8.17
CA MET A 1 6.19 3.79 6.85
C MET A 1 5.78 5.21 6.53
N LEU A 2 6.73 6.05 6.13
CA LEU A 2 6.45 7.43 5.74
C LEU A 2 5.75 7.51 4.38
N ARG A 3 4.71 8.36 4.28
CA ARG A 3 3.91 8.57 3.07
C ARG A 3 3.63 10.06 2.87
N ALA A 4 3.77 10.54 1.65
CA ALA A 4 3.52 11.94 1.33
C ALA A 4 2.02 12.28 1.44
N ILE A 5 1.71 13.45 1.95
CA ILE A 5 0.36 14.03 1.88
C ILE A 5 0.10 14.46 0.43
N ILE A 6 -0.97 13.96 -0.17
CA ILE A 6 -1.36 14.29 -1.55
C ILE A 6 -2.67 15.11 -1.63
N GLY A 7 -3.30 15.38 -0.51
CA GLY A 7 -4.53 16.17 -0.46
C GLY A 7 -5.21 16.09 0.89
N PHE A 8 -6.29 16.83 1.02
CA PHE A 8 -7.13 16.87 2.21
C PHE A 8 -8.60 16.75 1.83
N VAL A 9 -9.38 16.07 2.66
CA VAL A 9 -10.83 15.93 2.52
C VAL A 9 -11.47 16.09 3.90
N LEU A 10 -12.72 16.55 3.92
CA LEU A 10 -13.53 16.50 5.13
C LEU A 10 -14.16 15.10 5.25
N ASP A 11 -14.21 14.59 6.45
CA ASP A 11 -14.98 13.38 6.77
C ASP A 11 -16.47 13.72 7.01
N ASP A 12 -17.24 12.70 7.33
CA ASP A 12 -18.70 12.82 7.51
C ASP A 12 -19.09 13.67 8.74
N VAL A 13 -18.15 13.91 9.67
CA VAL A 13 -18.38 14.76 10.84
C VAL A 13 -17.76 16.15 10.72
N GLY A 14 -17.15 16.45 9.56
CA GLY A 14 -16.56 17.76 9.25
C GLY A 14 -15.12 17.92 9.72
N ASP A 15 -14.44 16.85 10.11
CA ASP A 15 -13.03 16.87 10.45
C ASP A 15 -12.13 16.69 9.22
N TRP A 16 -11.01 17.40 9.20
CA TRP A 16 -10.03 17.26 8.13
C TRP A 16 -9.25 15.95 8.21
N THR A 17 -9.11 15.33 7.05
CA THR A 17 -8.36 14.09 6.86
C THR A 17 -7.33 14.27 5.76
N ALA A 18 -6.05 13.99 6.04
CA ALA A 18 -4.99 13.97 5.06
C ALA A 18 -5.06 12.68 4.23
N ARG A 19 -5.07 12.81 2.91
CA ARG A 19 -4.93 11.68 1.97
C ARG A 19 -3.46 11.45 1.72
N LEU A 20 -3.02 10.21 1.86
CA LEU A 20 -1.63 9.81 1.70
C LEU A 20 -1.38 9.14 0.34
N SER A 21 -0.16 9.22 -0.15
CA SER A 21 0.27 8.65 -1.43
C SER A 21 0.06 7.14 -1.55
N CYS A 22 -0.05 6.43 -0.43
CA CYS A 22 -0.38 5.00 -0.39
C CYS A 22 -1.89 4.70 -0.55
N GLY A 23 -2.75 5.71 -0.58
CA GLY A 23 -4.21 5.59 -0.65
C GLY A 23 -4.91 5.58 0.71
N HIS A 24 -4.19 5.49 1.82
CA HIS A 24 -4.79 5.64 3.14
C HIS A 24 -5.11 7.11 3.46
N ALA A 25 -5.98 7.29 4.42
CA ALA A 25 -6.32 8.59 4.98
C ALA A 25 -5.99 8.63 6.47
N GLN A 26 -5.59 9.80 6.96
CA GLN A 26 -5.24 10.02 8.36
C GLN A 26 -5.88 11.31 8.86
N HIS A 27 -6.57 11.25 10.00
CA HIS A 27 -7.16 12.43 10.62
C HIS A 27 -6.08 13.43 11.06
N VAL A 28 -6.33 14.71 10.76
CA VAL A 28 -5.46 15.83 11.11
C VAL A 28 -6.26 16.93 11.81
N ARG A 29 -7.05 16.53 12.80
CA ARG A 29 -7.99 17.38 13.54
C ARG A 29 -7.33 18.58 14.22
N HIS A 30 -8.11 19.65 14.38
CA HIS A 30 -7.76 20.78 15.21
C HIS A 30 -8.79 20.92 16.33
N HIS A 31 -8.49 20.36 17.49
CA HIS A 31 -9.34 20.34 18.69
C HIS A 31 -8.55 20.81 19.91
N PRO A 32 -8.27 22.13 20.06
CA PRO A 32 -7.56 22.65 21.22
C PRO A 32 -8.34 22.35 22.53
N PRO A 33 -7.62 22.16 23.66
CA PRO A 33 -6.18 22.24 23.84
C PRO A 33 -5.43 20.93 23.49
N PHE A 34 -6.11 19.83 23.22
CA PHE A 34 -5.50 18.50 23.11
C PHE A 34 -4.81 18.27 21.74
N GLU A 35 -5.41 18.78 20.66
CA GLU A 35 -4.87 18.67 19.30
C GLU A 35 -4.79 20.05 18.66
N SER A 36 -3.60 20.67 18.65
CA SER A 36 -3.40 21.99 18.09
C SER A 36 -2.78 21.92 16.69
N ARG A 37 -3.62 22.02 15.65
CA ARG A 37 -3.23 22.04 14.24
C ARG A 37 -3.97 23.18 13.50
N PRO A 38 -3.72 24.47 13.86
CA PRO A 38 -4.49 25.58 13.27
C PRO A 38 -4.35 25.66 11.75
N TRP A 39 -3.22 25.20 11.20
CA TRP A 39 -2.96 25.17 9.77
C TRP A 39 -4.00 24.36 8.96
N VAL A 40 -4.64 23.35 9.57
CA VAL A 40 -5.61 22.53 8.85
C VAL A 40 -6.90 23.28 8.55
N THR A 41 -7.20 24.33 9.29
CA THR A 41 -8.45 25.11 9.14
C THR A 41 -8.44 26.04 7.93
N THR A 42 -7.26 26.39 7.36
CA THR A 42 -7.10 27.30 6.22
C THR A 42 -6.66 26.56 4.96
N ALA A 43 -7.03 27.09 3.80
CA ALA A 43 -6.62 26.52 2.51
C ALA A 43 -5.10 26.63 2.31
N GLU A 44 -4.52 27.76 2.67
CA GLU A 44 -3.09 28.04 2.60
C GLU A 44 -2.30 27.08 3.48
N GLY A 45 -2.71 26.92 4.73
CA GLY A 45 -2.05 26.02 5.69
C GLY A 45 -2.08 24.56 5.25
N ARG A 46 -3.17 24.11 4.60
CA ARG A 46 -3.24 22.77 3.99
C ARG A 46 -2.33 22.67 2.77
N ALA A 47 -2.32 23.70 1.90
CA ALA A 47 -1.48 23.70 0.69
C ALA A 47 0.02 23.60 1.03
N GLU A 48 0.48 24.28 2.08
CA GLU A 48 1.86 24.22 2.57
C GLU A 48 2.26 22.83 3.10
N ARG A 49 1.29 21.98 3.40
CA ARG A 49 1.52 20.61 3.91
C ARG A 49 1.50 19.53 2.82
N LEU A 50 1.18 19.88 1.59
CA LEU A 50 1.27 18.92 0.48
C LEU A 50 2.73 18.49 0.27
N GLY A 51 2.94 17.18 0.10
CA GLY A 51 4.28 16.60 -0.03
C GLY A 51 4.98 16.30 1.28
N LEU A 52 4.52 16.82 2.43
CA LEU A 52 5.09 16.43 3.72
C LEU A 52 4.81 14.97 4.03
N MET A 53 5.77 14.34 4.70
CA MET A 53 5.71 12.91 5.01
C MET A 53 5.06 12.68 6.36
N LEU A 54 4.07 11.78 6.39
CA LEU A 54 3.45 11.27 7.61
C LEU A 54 3.67 9.76 7.74
N GLU A 55 3.81 9.29 8.97
CA GLU A 55 3.83 7.86 9.25
C GLU A 55 2.44 7.26 9.03
N CYS A 56 2.39 6.22 8.20
CA CYS A 56 1.17 5.47 7.92
C CYS A 56 1.22 4.09 8.61
N VAL A 57 0.62 3.98 9.78
CA VAL A 57 0.55 2.73 10.56
C VAL A 57 -0.19 1.62 9.78
N ARG A 58 -1.13 1.98 8.92
CA ARG A 58 -1.85 1.00 8.08
C ARG A 58 -0.93 0.37 7.03
N CYS A 59 0.05 1.13 6.49
CA CYS A 59 1.11 0.55 5.66
C CYS A 59 2.00 -0.42 6.46
N ASP A 60 2.34 -0.07 7.72
CA ASP A 60 3.14 -0.94 8.58
C ASP A 60 2.42 -2.26 8.89
N ARG A 61 1.10 -2.25 8.91
CA ARG A 61 0.24 -3.44 9.06
C ARG A 61 -0.07 -4.13 7.75
N MET A 62 0.44 -3.64 6.63
CA MET A 62 0.17 -4.16 5.27
C MET A 62 -1.34 -4.21 4.95
N GLU A 63 -2.10 -3.23 5.42
CA GLU A 63 -3.53 -3.13 5.17
C GLU A 63 -3.77 -2.52 3.79
N LEU A 64 -4.25 -3.31 2.83
CA LEU A 64 -4.68 -2.81 1.52
C LEU A 64 -5.90 -1.89 1.71
N PRO A 65 -5.93 -0.66 1.13
CA PRO A 65 -7.09 0.22 1.27
C PRO A 65 -8.37 -0.41 0.70
N ASP A 66 -9.46 -0.42 1.48
CA ASP A 66 -10.71 -1.11 1.16
C ASP A 66 -11.39 -0.60 -0.13
N HIS A 67 -11.15 0.67 -0.49
CA HIS A 67 -11.71 1.31 -1.69
C HIS A 67 -10.88 1.07 -2.95
N PHE A 68 -9.72 0.38 -2.86
CA PHE A 68 -8.90 0.06 -4.01
C PHE A 68 -9.52 -1.08 -4.82
N VAL A 69 -9.35 -1.01 -6.13
CA VAL A 69 -9.88 -2.00 -7.08
C VAL A 69 -8.76 -2.72 -7.80
N ALA A 70 -8.96 -4.01 -8.05
CA ALA A 70 -8.06 -4.78 -8.89
C ALA A 70 -8.11 -4.25 -10.32
N PHE A 71 -6.96 -3.98 -10.93
CA PHE A 71 -6.88 -3.48 -12.30
C PHE A 71 -5.99 -4.31 -13.22
N ARG A 72 -5.14 -5.18 -12.65
CA ARG A 72 -4.24 -6.04 -13.42
C ARG A 72 -3.91 -7.29 -12.63
N ARG A 73 -3.77 -8.41 -13.35
CA ARG A 73 -3.27 -9.69 -12.82
C ARG A 73 -2.16 -10.22 -13.72
N THR A 74 -1.13 -10.82 -13.15
CA THR A 74 -0.10 -11.53 -13.90
C THR A 74 -0.64 -12.89 -14.39
N PRO A 75 0.02 -13.52 -15.38
CA PRO A 75 -0.10 -14.95 -15.58
C PRO A 75 0.26 -15.72 -14.30
N VAL A 76 -0.11 -16.99 -14.25
CA VAL A 76 0.35 -17.89 -13.18
C VAL A 76 1.84 -18.17 -13.41
N PHE A 77 2.64 -17.90 -12.42
CA PHE A 77 4.07 -18.22 -12.40
C PHE A 77 4.31 -19.58 -11.74
N THR A 78 5.36 -20.25 -12.23
CA THR A 78 5.96 -21.44 -11.61
C THR A 78 7.41 -21.10 -11.20
N ALA A 79 8.09 -22.03 -10.54
CA ALA A 79 9.51 -21.84 -10.20
C ALA A 79 10.39 -21.54 -11.43
N ASP A 80 10.02 -22.08 -12.61
CA ASP A 80 10.79 -21.91 -13.84
C ASP A 80 10.38 -20.67 -14.66
N SER A 81 9.13 -20.22 -14.52
CA SER A 81 8.58 -19.12 -15.32
C SER A 81 8.62 -17.76 -14.63
N ILE A 82 8.94 -17.72 -13.34
CA ILE A 82 9.01 -16.46 -12.59
C ILE A 82 10.14 -15.56 -13.14
N PRO A 83 9.85 -14.28 -13.46
CA PRO A 83 10.87 -13.34 -13.89
C PRO A 83 11.97 -13.15 -12.84
N ALA A 84 13.23 -13.10 -13.28
CA ALA A 84 14.37 -12.94 -12.37
C ALA A 84 14.26 -11.67 -11.50
N GLY A 85 13.69 -10.60 -12.00
CA GLY A 85 13.46 -9.35 -11.26
C GLY A 85 12.57 -9.53 -10.02
N LEU A 86 11.66 -10.51 -10.01
CA LEU A 86 10.82 -10.79 -8.83
C LEU A 86 11.56 -11.54 -7.72
N ARG A 87 12.65 -12.20 -8.05
CA ARG A 87 13.53 -12.88 -7.07
C ARG A 87 14.51 -11.92 -6.39
N ALA A 88 14.80 -10.80 -7.04
CA ALA A 88 15.61 -9.73 -6.48
C ALA A 88 14.73 -8.70 -5.79
N ASN A 89 15.30 -7.84 -4.95
CA ASN A 89 14.56 -6.73 -4.36
C ASN A 89 14.02 -5.82 -5.46
N HIS A 90 12.72 -5.64 -5.47
CA HIS A 90 12.00 -4.73 -6.35
C HIS A 90 10.83 -4.11 -5.59
N SER A 91 10.23 -3.07 -6.12
CA SER A 91 9.08 -2.40 -5.52
C SER A 91 8.01 -2.09 -6.57
N THR A 92 6.77 -1.93 -6.11
CA THR A 92 5.70 -1.39 -6.95
C THR A 92 5.74 0.14 -6.96
N ALA A 93 5.08 0.73 -7.95
CA ALA A 93 4.96 2.19 -8.05
C ALA A 93 4.14 2.78 -6.89
N THR A 94 4.29 4.08 -6.67
CA THR A 94 3.50 4.86 -5.71
C THR A 94 2.01 4.57 -5.90
N GLY A 95 1.29 4.31 -4.80
CA GLY A 95 -0.14 4.02 -4.81
C GLY A 95 -0.54 2.68 -5.44
N THR A 96 0.41 1.85 -5.85
CA THR A 96 0.15 0.52 -6.41
C THR A 96 0.39 -0.56 -5.38
N TRP A 97 -0.68 -1.11 -4.86
CA TRP A 97 -0.69 -2.28 -3.98
C TRP A 97 -0.80 -3.57 -4.78
N ALA A 98 -0.45 -4.69 -4.17
CA ALA A 98 -0.73 -5.98 -4.78
C ALA A 98 -0.98 -7.08 -3.74
N ARG A 99 -1.57 -8.18 -4.20
CA ARG A 99 -1.67 -9.45 -3.46
C ARG A 99 -0.90 -10.53 -4.21
N ILE A 100 -0.18 -11.32 -3.47
CA ILE A 100 0.46 -12.55 -3.96
C ILE A 100 -0.46 -13.69 -3.57
N VAL A 101 -1.02 -14.37 -4.55
CA VAL A 101 -1.95 -15.49 -4.36
C VAL A 101 -1.29 -16.78 -4.81
N VAL A 102 -0.92 -17.62 -3.85
CA VAL A 102 -0.39 -18.97 -4.12
C VAL A 102 -1.56 -19.92 -4.32
N THR A 103 -1.56 -20.64 -5.43
CA THR A 103 -2.58 -21.64 -5.75
C THR A 103 -2.13 -23.06 -5.43
N GLU A 104 -0.82 -23.33 -5.53
CA GLU A 104 -0.21 -24.62 -5.23
C GLU A 104 1.19 -24.40 -4.64
N GLY A 105 1.65 -25.30 -3.78
CA GLY A 105 2.97 -25.26 -3.18
C GLY A 105 3.17 -24.09 -2.21
N THR A 106 4.39 -23.58 -2.15
CA THR A 106 4.77 -22.52 -1.23
C THR A 106 5.71 -21.49 -1.86
N LEU A 107 5.64 -20.25 -1.35
CA LEU A 107 6.45 -19.12 -1.80
C LEU A 107 6.98 -18.36 -0.58
N ARG A 108 8.30 -18.26 -0.44
CA ARG A 108 8.87 -17.39 0.60
C ARG A 108 8.78 -15.95 0.15
N TYR A 109 8.23 -15.10 0.99
CA TYR A 109 8.06 -13.67 0.74
C TYR A 109 8.80 -12.85 1.79
N ARG A 110 9.63 -11.90 1.34
CA ARG A 110 10.38 -11.00 2.20
C ARG A 110 10.06 -9.55 1.86
N LEU A 111 9.80 -8.75 2.89
CA LEU A 111 9.63 -7.30 2.83
C LEU A 111 10.52 -6.70 3.90
N SER A 112 11.70 -6.22 3.49
CA SER A 112 12.81 -5.88 4.39
C SER A 112 12.47 -4.72 5.33
N ASP A 113 11.82 -3.68 4.82
CA ASP A 113 11.49 -2.46 5.57
C ASP A 113 10.57 -2.71 6.75
N LEU A 114 9.79 -3.79 6.71
CA LEU A 114 8.89 -4.20 7.80
C LEU A 114 9.36 -5.44 8.54
N GLY A 115 10.54 -5.97 8.22
CA GLY A 115 11.07 -7.19 8.84
C GLY A 115 10.22 -8.43 8.54
N VAL A 116 9.45 -8.42 7.45
CA VAL A 116 8.60 -9.55 7.06
C VAL A 116 9.45 -10.60 6.33
N ASP A 117 9.40 -11.84 6.82
CA ASP A 117 9.98 -13.01 6.18
C ASP A 117 9.03 -14.19 6.47
N VAL A 118 8.17 -14.50 5.52
CA VAL A 118 7.08 -15.47 5.71
C VAL A 118 6.97 -16.43 4.55
N GLN A 119 6.41 -17.61 4.83
CA GLN A 119 6.03 -18.57 3.80
C GLN A 119 4.55 -18.39 3.45
N LEU A 120 4.28 -18.09 2.19
CA LEU A 120 2.94 -18.02 1.62
C LEU A 120 2.50 -19.39 1.12
N SER A 121 1.20 -19.62 1.11
CA SER A 121 0.59 -20.87 0.70
C SER A 121 -0.85 -20.60 0.21
N PRO A 122 -1.58 -21.58 -0.33
CA PRO A 122 -2.99 -21.40 -0.70
C PRO A 122 -3.91 -20.89 0.43
N ARG A 123 -3.45 -21.00 1.69
CA ARG A 123 -4.18 -20.51 2.87
C ARG A 123 -3.65 -19.19 3.43
N LYS A 124 -2.56 -18.66 2.85
CA LYS A 124 -1.91 -17.45 3.35
C LYS A 124 -1.39 -16.61 2.19
N GLU A 125 -2.14 -15.57 1.85
CA GLU A 125 -1.75 -14.58 0.85
C GLU A 125 -0.65 -13.64 1.36
N GLY A 126 0.11 -13.05 0.43
CA GLY A 126 1.02 -11.95 0.71
C GLY A 126 0.43 -10.61 0.27
N VAL A 127 0.76 -9.55 0.98
CA VAL A 127 0.40 -8.18 0.59
C VAL A 127 1.66 -7.41 0.24
N ILE A 128 1.66 -6.78 -0.93
CA ILE A 128 2.74 -5.90 -1.40
C ILE A 128 2.33 -4.46 -1.13
N VAL A 129 3.13 -3.78 -0.29
CA VAL A 129 2.97 -2.37 0.05
C VAL A 129 3.68 -1.52 -1.01
N PRO A 130 3.08 -0.42 -1.52
CA PRO A 130 3.71 0.45 -2.51
C PRO A 130 5.10 0.92 -2.09
N GLU A 131 6.03 0.99 -3.06
CA GLU A 131 7.39 1.51 -2.89
C GLU A 131 8.27 0.76 -1.89
N ALA A 132 7.74 -0.28 -1.23
CA ALA A 132 8.50 -1.10 -0.28
C ALA A 132 9.28 -2.21 -1.01
N PRO A 133 10.61 -2.25 -0.87
CA PRO A 133 11.43 -3.31 -1.47
C PRO A 133 11.06 -4.69 -0.93
N HIS A 134 10.78 -5.59 -1.85
CA HIS A 134 10.41 -6.96 -1.51
C HIS A 134 10.97 -7.96 -2.53
N SER A 135 11.01 -9.22 -2.13
CA SER A 135 11.47 -10.33 -2.96
C SER A 135 10.70 -11.61 -2.66
N VAL A 136 10.72 -12.53 -3.62
CA VAL A 136 10.13 -13.85 -3.46
C VAL A 136 11.13 -14.94 -3.81
N ASP A 137 11.02 -16.09 -3.14
CA ASP A 137 11.82 -17.29 -3.37
C ASP A 137 10.88 -18.50 -3.51
N PRO A 138 10.74 -19.03 -4.75
CA PRO A 138 9.76 -20.06 -5.05
C PRO A 138 10.24 -21.45 -4.66
N ALA A 139 9.37 -22.25 -4.04
CA ALA A 139 9.53 -23.69 -3.99
C ALA A 139 9.34 -24.32 -5.40
N ARG A 140 9.85 -25.53 -5.62
CA ARG A 140 9.82 -26.18 -6.96
C ARG A 140 8.40 -26.43 -7.49
N ASP A 141 7.46 -26.67 -6.61
CA ASP A 141 6.08 -27.01 -6.90
C ASP A 141 5.13 -25.81 -6.85
N VAL A 142 5.67 -24.59 -6.69
CA VAL A 142 4.85 -23.40 -6.53
C VAL A 142 4.11 -23.03 -7.81
N ARG A 143 2.84 -22.62 -7.63
CA ARG A 143 2.05 -21.89 -8.62
C ARG A 143 1.42 -20.70 -7.94
N PHE A 144 1.62 -19.51 -8.49
CA PHE A 144 1.10 -18.26 -7.91
C PHE A 144 0.90 -17.21 -8.99
N TYR A 145 0.09 -16.20 -8.67
CA TYR A 145 -0.04 -14.97 -9.46
C TYR A 145 -0.01 -13.75 -8.55
N VAL A 146 0.19 -12.59 -9.15
CA VAL A 146 0.13 -11.29 -8.47
C VAL A 146 -1.02 -10.48 -9.05
N GLU A 147 -1.88 -9.98 -8.16
CA GLU A 147 -3.00 -9.11 -8.51
C GLU A 147 -2.76 -7.71 -7.99
N PHE A 148 -2.80 -6.72 -8.88
CA PHE A 148 -2.49 -5.33 -8.58
C PHE A 148 -3.75 -4.51 -8.34
N TYR A 149 -3.67 -3.61 -7.35
CA TYR A 149 -4.75 -2.77 -6.88
C TYR A 149 -4.34 -1.31 -6.90
N ARG A 150 -5.27 -0.44 -7.25
CA ARG A 150 -5.11 1.03 -7.19
C ARG A 150 -6.42 1.69 -6.79
N ALA A 151 -6.36 2.98 -6.47
CA ALA A 151 -7.57 3.77 -6.32
C ALA A 151 -8.40 3.68 -7.63
N PRO A 152 -9.74 3.59 -7.55
CA PRO A 152 -10.58 3.63 -8.74
C PRO A 152 -10.35 4.94 -9.49
N ASP A 153 -10.36 4.88 -10.82
CA ASP A 153 -10.32 6.08 -11.66
C ASP A 153 -11.53 6.95 -11.28
N ARG A 154 -11.27 8.23 -11.00
CA ARG A 154 -12.35 9.16 -10.69
C ARG A 154 -13.21 9.25 -11.96
N PRO A 155 -14.54 9.00 -11.90
CA PRO A 155 -15.37 9.27 -13.05
C PRO A 155 -15.15 10.75 -13.42
N GLU A 156 -14.72 11.00 -14.66
CA GLU A 156 -14.68 12.35 -15.21
C GLU A 156 -16.08 12.95 -15.05
N ARG A 157 -16.17 14.05 -14.33
CA ARG A 157 -17.44 14.81 -14.18
C ARG A 157 -17.65 15.67 -15.41
#